data_1866e8e5cbfe6c2bc09626f8d7a01a53
#
_entry.id   1866e8e5cbfe6c2bc09626f8d7a01a53
#
_cell.length_a   1.000
_cell.length_b   1.000
_cell.length_c   1.000
_cell.angle_alpha   90.00
_cell.angle_beta   90.00
_cell.angle_gamma   90.00
#
_symmetry.space_group_name_H-M   'P 1'
#
loop_
_entity.id
_entity.type
_entity.pdbx_description
1 polymer ?
#
loop_
_entity_poly.entity_id
_entity_poly.type
_entity_poly.pdbx_seq_one_letter_code
_entity_poly.pdbx_strand_id
1 'polypeptide(L)'
;MKISVLGCGRWGSFIAWYLCNKGYDVCSWGPEGDYSYEVLRTTGKNEYVTLDKRIRLTCDLEEAVTRAEIIVISISSQGLRGFVERILAYDVSGKDFVLCMKGIEVATGDRLSQVLAGAGISPEHIAVWVGPGHIQAFTQGIPNCMVIDSASETLKKRLADNFKSELIRFYYGEDLIGTEIGAAAKNVMGIVAGVLDGCGYASLSTAAAFPR
;
A
#
# COMPACT_ATOMS: atom_id res chain seq x y z
N MET A 1 -7.39 -17.02 -2.13
CA MET A 1 -6.90 -15.89 -2.94
C MET A 1 -5.39 -15.92 -2.98
N LYS A 2 -4.84 -15.76 -4.16
CA LYS A 2 -3.41 -15.60 -4.41
C LYS A 2 -3.10 -14.11 -4.52
N ILE A 3 -2.23 -13.61 -3.67
CA ILE A 3 -1.92 -12.18 -3.58
C ILE A 3 -0.43 -11.99 -3.83
N SER A 4 -0.08 -11.10 -4.73
CA SER A 4 1.30 -10.68 -4.91
C SER A 4 1.50 -9.26 -4.41
N VAL A 5 2.50 -9.07 -3.55
CA VAL A 5 2.91 -7.77 -3.04
C VAL A 5 4.16 -7.35 -3.80
N LEU A 6 4.02 -6.36 -4.67
CA LEU A 6 5.09 -5.84 -5.52
C LEU A 6 5.77 -4.66 -4.83
N GLY A 7 6.99 -4.91 -4.38
CA GLY A 7 7.79 -4.05 -3.54
C GLY A 7 7.94 -4.63 -2.14
N CYS A 8 9.16 -5.07 -1.81
CA CYS A 8 9.49 -5.71 -0.53
C CYS A 8 10.20 -4.77 0.46
N GLY A 9 10.03 -3.48 0.27
CA GLY A 9 10.50 -2.46 1.22
C GLY A 9 9.72 -2.52 2.55
N ARG A 10 9.91 -1.51 3.39
CA ARG A 10 9.32 -1.43 4.73
C ARG A 10 7.83 -1.77 4.77
N TRP A 11 7.00 -1.11 3.94
CA TRP A 11 5.55 -1.29 3.96
C TRP A 11 5.11 -2.56 3.25
N GLY A 12 5.72 -2.88 2.10
CA GLY A 12 5.38 -4.09 1.35
C GLY A 12 5.68 -5.38 2.11
N SER A 13 6.82 -5.46 2.81
CA SER A 13 7.13 -6.62 3.64
C SER A 13 6.14 -6.80 4.81
N PHE A 14 5.68 -5.70 5.41
CA PHE A 14 4.62 -5.74 6.42
C PHE A 14 3.30 -6.24 5.83
N ILE A 15 2.89 -5.75 4.66
CA ILE A 15 1.65 -6.19 4.00
C ILE A 15 1.73 -7.68 3.66
N ALA A 16 2.86 -8.15 3.14
CA ALA A 16 3.05 -9.57 2.83
C ALA A 16 2.95 -10.43 4.10
N TRP A 17 3.60 -10.02 5.18
CA TRP A 17 3.50 -10.66 6.49
C TRP A 17 2.06 -10.67 7.01
N TYR A 18 1.37 -9.53 6.96
CA TYR A 18 0.00 -9.38 7.43
C TYR A 18 -0.97 -10.29 6.67
N LEU A 19 -0.92 -10.27 5.35
CA LEU A 19 -1.80 -11.08 4.50
C LEU A 19 -1.52 -12.58 4.63
N CYS A 20 -0.24 -12.98 4.80
CA CYS A 20 0.12 -14.36 5.07
C CYS A 20 -0.44 -14.84 6.41
N ASN A 21 -0.37 -14.01 7.46
CA ASN A 21 -0.95 -14.32 8.77
C ASN A 21 -2.48 -14.44 8.73
N LYS A 22 -3.13 -13.80 7.77
CA LYS A 22 -4.56 -14.00 7.49
C LYS A 22 -4.86 -15.30 6.74
N GLY A 23 -3.85 -16.06 6.33
CA GLY A 23 -4.00 -17.33 5.65
C GLY A 23 -4.05 -17.25 4.12
N TYR A 24 -3.68 -16.11 3.51
CA TYR A 24 -3.59 -16.00 2.06
C TYR A 24 -2.31 -16.61 1.51
N ASP A 25 -2.37 -17.06 0.26
CA ASP A 25 -1.19 -17.49 -0.52
C ASP A 25 -0.48 -16.26 -1.06
N VAL A 26 0.62 -15.87 -0.40
CA VAL A 26 1.31 -14.59 -0.63
C VAL A 26 2.63 -14.80 -1.35
N CYS A 27 2.82 -14.00 -2.41
CA CYS A 27 4.11 -13.78 -3.05
C CYS A 27 4.59 -12.36 -2.75
N SER A 28 5.83 -12.20 -2.34
CA SER A 28 6.49 -10.91 -2.18
C SER A 28 7.56 -10.76 -3.24
N TRP A 29 7.47 -9.68 -4.01
CA TRP A 29 8.43 -9.41 -5.09
C TRP A 29 9.29 -8.19 -4.76
N GLY A 30 10.56 -8.28 -5.08
CA GLY A 30 11.50 -7.16 -5.13
C GLY A 30 12.49 -7.33 -6.27
N PRO A 31 13.02 -6.23 -6.85
CA PRO A 31 13.98 -6.35 -7.93
C PRO A 31 15.29 -6.99 -7.44
N GLU A 32 15.90 -7.79 -8.29
CA GLU A 32 17.23 -8.38 -8.03
C GLU A 32 18.25 -7.27 -7.74
N GLY A 33 19.08 -7.46 -6.74
CA GLY A 33 20.07 -6.48 -6.30
C GLY A 33 19.52 -5.32 -5.47
N ASP A 34 18.20 -5.22 -5.29
CA ASP A 34 17.63 -4.24 -4.34
C ASP A 34 17.99 -4.62 -2.90
N TYR A 35 18.41 -3.62 -2.11
CA TYR A 35 18.85 -3.84 -0.74
C TYR A 35 17.77 -4.55 0.12
N SER A 36 16.51 -4.12 0.02
CA SER A 36 15.42 -4.70 0.82
C SER A 36 15.16 -6.15 0.43
N TYR A 37 15.21 -6.44 -0.88
CA TYR A 37 15.06 -7.80 -1.40
C TYR A 37 16.19 -8.72 -0.91
N GLU A 38 17.45 -8.28 -1.05
CA GLU A 38 18.63 -9.07 -0.66
C GLU A 38 18.66 -9.35 0.84
N VAL A 39 18.27 -8.38 1.67
CA VAL A 39 18.15 -8.58 3.12
C VAL A 39 17.10 -9.65 3.43
N LEU A 40 15.91 -9.55 2.85
CA LEU A 40 14.86 -10.55 3.08
C LEU A 40 15.24 -11.94 2.54
N ARG A 41 15.90 -11.99 1.38
CA ARG A 41 16.35 -13.25 0.76
C ARG A 41 17.39 -13.97 1.61
N THR A 42 18.32 -13.24 2.21
CA THR A 42 19.44 -13.82 2.96
C THR A 42 19.10 -14.11 4.41
N THR A 43 18.27 -13.27 5.04
CA THR A 43 18.01 -13.35 6.49
C THR A 43 16.59 -13.80 6.84
N GLY A 44 15.66 -13.77 5.86
CA GLY A 44 14.23 -14.01 6.09
C GLY A 44 13.53 -12.91 6.88
N LYS A 45 14.22 -11.82 7.21
CA LYS A 45 13.68 -10.73 8.03
C LYS A 45 14.27 -9.37 7.66
N ASN A 46 13.55 -8.32 8.01
CA ASN A 46 14.08 -6.96 8.04
C ASN A 46 13.92 -6.36 9.46
N GLU A 47 14.13 -5.06 9.59
CA GLU A 47 14.01 -4.34 10.86
C GLU A 47 12.62 -4.48 11.52
N TYR A 48 11.57 -4.74 10.73
CA TYR A 48 10.18 -4.67 11.17
C TYR A 48 9.50 -6.02 11.30
N VAL A 49 9.76 -6.93 10.36
CA VAL A 49 9.05 -8.21 10.27
C VAL A 49 9.99 -9.36 9.96
N THR A 50 9.65 -10.53 10.47
CA THR A 50 10.19 -11.81 10.01
C THR A 50 9.18 -12.41 9.06
N LEU A 51 9.59 -12.70 7.83
CA LEU A 51 8.70 -13.32 6.84
C LEU A 51 8.45 -14.78 7.21
N ASP A 52 7.19 -15.16 7.16
CA ASP A 52 6.79 -16.56 7.28
C ASP A 52 7.31 -17.34 6.07
N LYS A 53 7.75 -18.59 6.29
CA LYS A 53 8.27 -19.48 5.23
C LYS A 53 7.25 -19.80 4.15
N ARG A 54 5.96 -19.58 4.41
CA ARG A 54 4.87 -19.71 3.44
C ARG A 54 4.85 -18.57 2.41
N ILE A 55 5.48 -17.43 2.72
CA ILE A 55 5.58 -16.31 1.78
C ILE A 55 6.62 -16.66 0.73
N ARG A 56 6.19 -16.72 -0.52
CA ARG A 56 7.10 -16.90 -1.65
C ARG A 56 7.80 -15.58 -1.94
N LEU A 57 9.09 -15.50 -1.70
CA LEU A 57 9.93 -14.36 -2.05
C LEU A 57 10.56 -14.59 -3.42
N THR A 58 10.39 -13.66 -4.36
CA THR A 58 10.90 -13.76 -5.73
C THR A 58 11.38 -12.42 -6.27
N CYS A 59 12.36 -12.46 -7.19
CA CYS A 59 12.74 -11.32 -8.04
C CYS A 59 12.17 -11.44 -9.46
N ASP A 60 11.50 -12.55 -9.78
CA ASP A 60 10.82 -12.75 -11.05
C ASP A 60 9.48 -12.01 -11.05
N LEU A 61 9.41 -10.94 -11.87
CA LEU A 61 8.20 -10.12 -11.97
C LEU A 61 7.08 -10.85 -12.71
N GLU A 62 7.43 -11.64 -13.73
CA GLU A 62 6.45 -12.43 -14.48
C GLU A 62 5.75 -13.42 -13.57
N GLU A 63 6.52 -14.17 -12.79
CA GLU A 63 5.98 -15.10 -11.80
C GLU A 63 5.05 -14.38 -10.81
N ALA A 64 5.49 -13.25 -10.26
CA ALA A 64 4.71 -12.50 -9.28
C ALA A 64 3.40 -11.97 -9.86
N VAL A 65 3.40 -11.50 -11.11
CA VAL A 65 2.21 -10.94 -11.77
C VAL A 65 1.26 -12.04 -12.20
N THR A 66 1.76 -13.08 -12.88
CA THR A 66 0.89 -14.09 -13.51
C THR A 66 0.14 -14.93 -12.49
N ARG A 67 0.76 -15.29 -11.35
CA ARG A 67 0.13 -16.10 -10.31
C ARG A 67 -0.97 -15.39 -9.52
N ALA A 68 -0.99 -14.06 -9.49
CA ALA A 68 -1.83 -13.28 -8.60
C ALA A 68 -3.28 -13.14 -9.11
N GLU A 69 -4.23 -13.18 -8.19
CA GLU A 69 -5.60 -12.68 -8.37
C GLU A 69 -5.68 -11.20 -7.94
N ILE A 70 -4.89 -10.82 -6.91
CA ILE A 70 -4.77 -9.46 -6.42
C ILE A 70 -3.30 -9.05 -6.42
N ILE A 71 -3.01 -7.92 -7.01
CA ILE A 71 -1.69 -7.30 -7.05
C ILE A 71 -1.67 -6.08 -6.13
N VAL A 72 -0.94 -6.19 -5.04
CA VAL A 72 -0.71 -5.07 -4.11
C VAL A 72 0.59 -4.38 -4.51
N ILE A 73 0.54 -3.09 -4.83
CA ILE A 73 1.72 -2.32 -5.24
C ILE A 73 2.20 -1.46 -4.07
N SER A 74 3.47 -1.63 -3.69
CA SER A 74 4.11 -0.93 -2.57
C SER A 74 5.53 -0.51 -2.92
N ILE A 75 5.67 0.34 -3.92
CA ILE A 75 6.93 0.91 -4.42
C ILE A 75 6.98 2.42 -4.20
N SER A 76 8.02 3.11 -4.69
CA SER A 76 8.03 4.57 -4.76
C SER A 76 6.92 5.08 -5.70
N SER A 77 6.12 6.06 -5.24
CA SER A 77 5.04 6.64 -6.04
C SER A 77 5.53 7.23 -7.37
N GLN A 78 6.73 7.80 -7.40
CA GLN A 78 7.30 8.41 -8.62
C GLN A 78 7.77 7.38 -9.65
N GLY A 79 7.96 6.13 -9.24
CA GLY A 79 8.29 5.04 -10.15
C GLY A 79 7.08 4.29 -10.71
N LEU A 80 5.86 4.66 -10.31
CA LEU A 80 4.67 3.86 -10.59
C LEU A 80 4.39 3.71 -12.07
N ARG A 81 4.43 4.79 -12.86
CA ARG A 81 4.13 4.77 -14.30
C ARG A 81 5.01 3.78 -15.06
N GLY A 82 6.31 3.91 -14.97
CA GLY A 82 7.23 2.99 -15.64
C GLY A 82 7.16 1.56 -15.08
N PHE A 83 6.75 1.39 -13.82
CA PHE A 83 6.54 0.07 -13.26
C PHE A 83 5.26 -0.59 -13.79
N VAL A 84 4.17 0.16 -13.97
CA VAL A 84 2.93 -0.32 -14.56
C VAL A 84 3.15 -0.78 -16.00
N GLU A 85 3.92 -0.05 -16.81
CA GLU A 85 4.30 -0.47 -18.17
C GLU A 85 4.97 -1.86 -18.16
N ARG A 86 5.84 -2.13 -17.18
CA ARG A 86 6.48 -3.43 -17.01
C ARG A 86 5.50 -4.54 -16.62
N ILE A 87 4.54 -4.23 -15.74
CA ILE A 87 3.49 -5.18 -15.33
C ILE A 87 2.58 -5.54 -16.52
N LEU A 88 2.23 -4.55 -17.33
CA LEU A 88 1.36 -4.72 -18.49
C LEU A 88 1.98 -5.53 -19.66
N ALA A 89 3.28 -5.84 -19.57
CA ALA A 89 3.90 -6.82 -20.47
C ALA A 89 3.39 -8.26 -20.24
N TYR A 90 2.73 -8.50 -19.10
CA TYR A 90 2.17 -9.79 -18.72
C TYR A 90 0.64 -9.77 -18.74
N ASP A 91 0.01 -10.93 -18.64
CA ASP A 91 -1.46 -11.00 -18.56
C ASP A 91 -1.95 -10.54 -17.18
N VAL A 92 -2.63 -9.40 -17.19
CA VAL A 92 -3.26 -8.79 -16.02
C VAL A 92 -4.79 -8.84 -16.08
N SER A 93 -5.36 -9.55 -17.03
CA SER A 93 -6.80 -9.64 -17.24
C SER A 93 -7.52 -10.15 -15.99
N GLY A 94 -8.54 -9.41 -15.56
CA GLY A 94 -9.36 -9.76 -14.40
C GLY A 94 -8.66 -9.70 -13.03
N LYS A 95 -7.45 -9.13 -12.98
CA LYS A 95 -6.73 -8.94 -11.71
C LYS A 95 -7.09 -7.62 -11.07
N ASP A 96 -7.15 -7.61 -9.73
CA ASP A 96 -7.35 -6.40 -8.98
C ASP A 96 -6.02 -5.80 -8.53
N PHE A 97 -5.96 -4.48 -8.53
CA PHE A 97 -4.80 -3.70 -8.12
C PHE A 97 -5.10 -2.91 -6.85
N VAL A 98 -4.22 -3.04 -5.86
CA VAL A 98 -4.32 -2.31 -4.59
C VAL A 98 -3.09 -1.45 -4.40
N LEU A 99 -3.26 -0.14 -4.43
CA LEU A 99 -2.18 0.83 -4.26
C LEU A 99 -1.99 1.16 -2.78
N CYS A 100 -0.80 0.90 -2.24
CA CYS A 100 -0.47 1.15 -0.84
C CYS A 100 0.48 2.34 -0.66
N MET A 101 0.84 3.02 -1.75
CA MET A 101 1.70 4.19 -1.72
C MET A 101 0.90 5.47 -1.45
N LYS A 102 1.60 6.50 -1.01
CA LYS A 102 1.06 7.83 -0.80
C LYS A 102 1.81 8.80 -1.70
N GLY A 103 1.09 9.65 -2.40
CA GLY A 103 1.72 10.66 -3.26
C GLY A 103 0.89 10.98 -4.49
N ILE A 104 1.38 11.99 -5.18
CA ILE A 104 0.93 12.48 -6.49
C ILE A 104 2.13 12.37 -7.42
N GLU A 105 1.94 11.97 -8.66
CA GLU A 105 3.01 11.94 -9.66
C GLU A 105 3.46 13.37 -9.96
N VAL A 106 4.73 13.67 -9.75
CA VAL A 106 5.25 15.04 -9.89
C VAL A 106 5.21 15.52 -11.35
N ALA A 107 5.42 14.62 -12.30
CA ALA A 107 5.51 14.97 -13.72
C ALA A 107 4.17 15.43 -14.32
N THR A 108 3.05 14.87 -13.87
CA THR A 108 1.72 15.10 -14.46
C THR A 108 0.72 15.72 -13.49
N GLY A 109 0.95 15.57 -12.18
CA GLY A 109 -0.05 15.88 -11.15
C GLY A 109 -1.11 14.79 -10.99
N ASP A 110 -0.95 13.63 -11.63
CA ASP A 110 -1.92 12.54 -11.54
C ASP A 110 -1.89 11.87 -10.16
N ARG A 111 -3.06 11.52 -9.65
CA ARG A 111 -3.21 10.58 -8.54
C ARG A 111 -2.76 9.19 -8.99
N LEU A 112 -2.30 8.36 -8.06
CA LEU A 112 -1.76 7.04 -8.40
C LEU A 112 -2.80 6.12 -9.06
N SER A 113 -4.08 6.23 -8.68
CA SER A 113 -5.17 5.53 -9.35
C SER A 113 -5.36 5.98 -10.81
N GLN A 114 -5.15 7.28 -11.09
CA GLN A 114 -5.21 7.80 -12.47
C GLN A 114 -4.04 7.30 -13.33
N VAL A 115 -2.86 7.13 -12.73
CA VAL A 115 -1.71 6.53 -13.44
C VAL A 115 -2.04 5.12 -13.92
N LEU A 116 -2.66 4.29 -13.08
CA LEU A 116 -3.09 2.94 -13.49
C LEU A 116 -4.20 2.99 -14.55
N ALA A 117 -5.22 3.81 -14.33
CA ALA A 117 -6.33 3.96 -15.26
C ALA A 117 -5.86 4.48 -16.63
N GLY A 118 -4.94 5.46 -16.64
CA GLY A 118 -4.33 5.99 -17.86
C GLY A 118 -3.48 4.97 -18.62
N ALA A 119 -2.98 3.95 -17.95
CA ALA A 119 -2.28 2.83 -18.54
C ALA A 119 -3.20 1.71 -19.06
N GLY A 120 -4.54 1.87 -18.95
CA GLY A 120 -5.53 0.94 -19.48
C GLY A 120 -6.10 -0.06 -18.46
N ILE A 121 -5.74 0.04 -17.17
CA ILE A 121 -6.38 -0.76 -16.13
C ILE A 121 -7.75 -0.16 -15.80
N SER A 122 -8.80 -0.98 -15.88
CA SER A 122 -10.16 -0.50 -15.57
C SER A 122 -10.26 0.02 -14.13
N PRO A 123 -10.86 1.21 -13.89
CA PRO A 123 -11.11 1.73 -12.56
C PRO A 123 -11.86 0.76 -11.64
N GLU A 124 -12.66 -0.15 -12.19
CA GLU A 124 -13.36 -1.20 -11.46
C GLU A 124 -12.42 -2.21 -10.77
N HIS A 125 -11.17 -2.28 -11.22
CA HIS A 125 -10.13 -3.15 -10.70
C HIS A 125 -9.04 -2.39 -9.91
N ILE A 126 -9.25 -1.11 -9.60
CA ILE A 126 -8.28 -0.29 -8.87
C ILE A 126 -8.82 0.08 -7.49
N ALA A 127 -8.06 -0.19 -6.46
CA ALA A 127 -8.33 0.25 -5.10
C ALA A 127 -7.08 0.87 -4.47
N VAL A 128 -7.28 1.69 -3.45
CA VAL A 128 -6.23 2.23 -2.61
C VAL A 128 -6.37 1.69 -1.18
N TRP A 129 -5.25 1.38 -0.55
CA TRP A 129 -5.16 0.99 0.85
C TRP A 129 -4.23 1.97 1.56
N VAL A 130 -4.81 2.93 2.27
CA VAL A 130 -4.08 4.02 2.95
C VAL A 130 -4.55 4.17 4.39
N GLY A 131 -3.83 4.96 5.17
CA GLY A 131 -4.21 5.27 6.55
C GLY A 131 -3.03 5.63 7.43
N PRO A 132 -3.29 5.90 8.71
CA PRO A 132 -2.29 6.36 9.67
C PRO A 132 -1.45 5.23 10.28
N GLY A 133 -1.54 4.00 9.79
CA GLY A 133 -0.87 2.83 10.38
C GLY A 133 0.65 2.99 10.49
N HIS A 134 1.19 2.54 11.62
CA HIS A 134 2.62 2.44 11.86
C HIS A 134 3.01 0.98 12.04
N ILE A 135 4.01 0.52 11.27
CA ILE A 135 4.42 -0.89 11.26
C ILE A 135 4.84 -1.35 12.66
N GLN A 136 5.58 -0.53 13.39
CA GLN A 136 6.03 -0.86 14.74
C GLN A 136 4.85 -1.12 15.71
N ALA A 137 3.78 -0.34 15.59
CA ALA A 137 2.58 -0.55 16.40
C ALA A 137 1.89 -1.87 16.01
N PHE A 138 1.74 -2.12 14.70
CA PHE A 138 1.13 -3.35 14.21
C PHE A 138 1.91 -4.61 14.61
N THR A 139 3.24 -4.58 14.51
CA THR A 139 4.08 -5.74 14.89
C THR A 139 4.09 -6.00 16.40
N GLN A 140 3.73 -5.00 17.21
CA GLN A 140 3.50 -5.12 18.66
C GLN A 140 2.05 -5.53 18.98
N GLY A 141 1.21 -5.80 17.99
CA GLY A 141 -0.19 -6.18 18.19
C GLY A 141 -1.12 -5.02 18.55
N ILE A 142 -0.69 -3.76 18.35
CA ILE A 142 -1.52 -2.58 18.64
C ILE A 142 -2.47 -2.34 17.45
N PRO A 143 -3.81 -2.46 17.67
CA PRO A 143 -4.78 -2.27 16.60
C PRO A 143 -4.81 -0.85 16.06
N ASN A 144 -5.11 -0.69 14.77
CA ASN A 144 -5.31 0.61 14.16
C ASN A 144 -6.33 0.52 13.02
N CYS A 145 -6.75 1.69 12.54
CA CYS A 145 -7.71 1.82 11.45
C CYS A 145 -7.00 2.20 10.17
N MET A 146 -7.48 1.66 9.05
CA MET A 146 -7.05 2.03 7.71
C MET A 146 -8.26 2.20 6.80
N VAL A 147 -8.07 2.74 5.63
CA VAL A 147 -9.10 2.96 4.62
C VAL A 147 -8.79 2.12 3.39
N ILE A 148 -9.80 1.44 2.88
CA ILE A 148 -9.82 0.94 1.51
C ILE A 148 -10.84 1.77 0.73
N ASP A 149 -10.42 2.31 -0.41
CA ASP A 149 -11.28 3.07 -1.30
C ASP A 149 -11.09 2.64 -2.75
N SER A 150 -12.14 2.77 -3.55
CA SER A 150 -12.17 2.40 -4.96
C SER A 150 -13.36 3.07 -5.63
N ALA A 151 -13.27 3.29 -6.93
CA ALA A 151 -14.44 3.66 -7.74
C ALA A 151 -15.49 2.53 -7.77
N SER A 152 -15.07 1.27 -7.58
CA SER A 152 -15.94 0.10 -7.51
C SER A 152 -16.34 -0.22 -6.08
N GLU A 153 -17.63 -0.03 -5.76
CA GLU A 153 -18.19 -0.39 -4.46
C GLU A 153 -18.02 -1.89 -4.15
N THR A 154 -18.15 -2.72 -5.16
CA THR A 154 -18.01 -4.18 -5.02
C THR A 154 -16.56 -4.55 -4.66
N LEU A 155 -15.57 -3.99 -5.36
CA LEU A 155 -14.17 -4.22 -5.08
C LEU A 155 -13.80 -3.72 -3.69
N LYS A 156 -14.20 -2.48 -3.36
CA LYS A 156 -13.97 -1.84 -2.06
C LYS A 156 -14.44 -2.72 -0.89
N LYS A 157 -15.71 -3.10 -0.92
CA LYS A 157 -16.31 -3.96 0.11
C LYS A 157 -15.63 -5.31 0.20
N ARG A 158 -15.40 -5.97 -0.93
CA ARG A 158 -14.72 -7.26 -0.97
C ARG A 158 -13.33 -7.20 -0.35
N LEU A 159 -12.52 -6.20 -0.70
CA LEU A 159 -11.16 -6.06 -0.15
C LEU A 159 -11.18 -5.73 1.34
N ALA A 160 -12.00 -4.77 1.78
CA ALA A 160 -12.09 -4.39 3.17
C ALA A 160 -12.56 -5.57 4.05
N ASP A 161 -13.58 -6.30 3.62
CA ASP A 161 -14.11 -7.45 4.36
C ASP A 161 -13.11 -8.61 4.43
N ASN A 162 -12.38 -8.86 3.35
CA ASN A 162 -11.38 -9.92 3.32
C ASN A 162 -10.11 -9.55 4.11
N PHE A 163 -9.70 -8.28 4.08
CA PHE A 163 -8.44 -7.88 4.71
C PHE A 163 -8.58 -7.45 6.17
N LYS A 164 -9.78 -7.13 6.68
CA LYS A 164 -9.97 -6.78 8.09
C LYS A 164 -9.54 -7.90 9.05
N SER A 165 -9.04 -7.50 10.22
CA SER A 165 -8.70 -8.40 11.33
C SER A 165 -8.80 -7.64 12.65
N GLU A 166 -8.51 -8.31 13.77
CA GLU A 166 -8.36 -7.66 15.07
C GLU A 166 -7.23 -6.60 15.07
N LEU A 167 -6.23 -6.76 14.20
CA LEU A 167 -5.10 -5.83 14.09
C LEU A 167 -5.41 -4.61 13.23
N ILE A 168 -6.15 -4.81 12.13
CA ILE A 168 -6.49 -3.73 11.19
C ILE A 168 -7.99 -3.72 10.94
N ARG A 169 -8.63 -2.64 11.39
CA ARG A 169 -10.00 -2.30 11.02
C ARG A 169 -9.99 -1.45 9.77
N PHE A 170 -10.73 -1.86 8.73
CA PHE A 170 -10.88 -1.05 7.52
C PHE A 170 -12.18 -0.26 7.55
N TYR A 171 -12.08 1.01 7.16
CA TYR A 171 -13.21 1.84 6.77
C TYR A 171 -13.34 1.83 5.25
N TYR A 172 -14.56 1.87 4.78
CA TYR A 172 -14.87 2.06 3.37
C TYR A 172 -14.72 3.54 3.04
N GLY A 173 -13.85 3.89 2.10
CA GLY A 173 -13.78 5.25 1.59
C GLY A 173 -15.03 5.59 0.76
N GLU A 174 -15.43 6.84 0.78
CA GLU A 174 -16.58 7.36 0.03
C GLU A 174 -16.16 8.43 -0.99
N ASP A 175 -14.90 8.83 -0.96
CA ASP A 175 -14.29 9.81 -1.85
C ASP A 175 -12.87 9.40 -2.19
N LEU A 176 -12.71 8.64 -3.27
CA LEU A 176 -11.40 8.16 -3.73
C LEU A 176 -10.41 9.31 -3.98
N ILE A 177 -10.90 10.45 -4.49
CA ILE A 177 -10.06 11.63 -4.74
C ILE A 177 -9.54 12.19 -3.41
N GLY A 178 -10.46 12.47 -2.49
CA GLY A 178 -10.10 12.95 -1.15
C GLY A 178 -9.23 11.97 -0.37
N THR A 179 -9.48 10.68 -0.49
CA THR A 179 -8.67 9.62 0.14
C THR A 179 -7.22 9.64 -0.36
N GLU A 180 -6.98 9.75 -1.66
CA GLU A 180 -5.63 9.81 -2.23
C GLU A 180 -4.93 11.13 -1.92
N ILE A 181 -5.62 12.28 -2.08
CA ILE A 181 -5.09 13.62 -1.80
C ILE A 181 -4.75 13.76 -0.30
N GLY A 182 -5.67 13.35 0.57
CA GLY A 182 -5.46 13.38 2.02
C GLY A 182 -4.27 12.51 2.45
N ALA A 183 -4.12 11.33 1.86
CA ALA A 183 -2.97 10.46 2.12
C ALA A 183 -1.64 11.10 1.67
N ALA A 184 -1.63 11.82 0.53
CA ALA A 184 -0.46 12.53 0.03
C ALA A 184 -0.12 13.76 0.91
N ALA A 185 -1.12 14.55 1.29
CA ALA A 185 -0.97 15.77 2.08
C ALA A 185 -0.61 15.52 3.56
N LYS A 186 -0.88 14.33 4.08
CA LYS A 186 -0.66 13.99 5.50
C LYS A 186 0.69 14.41 6.04
N ASN A 187 1.76 14.18 5.28
CA ASN A 187 3.11 14.49 5.75
C ASN A 187 3.37 16.01 5.84
N VAL A 188 2.77 16.79 4.94
CA VAL A 188 2.83 18.26 4.98
C VAL A 188 2.16 18.76 6.26
N MET A 189 0.97 18.22 6.59
CA MET A 189 0.27 18.55 7.83
C MET A 189 1.07 18.15 9.07
N GLY A 190 1.75 17.00 9.03
CA GLY A 190 2.62 16.57 10.11
C GLY A 190 3.82 17.50 10.34
N ILE A 191 4.41 18.04 9.27
CA ILE A 191 5.48 19.04 9.35
C ILE A 191 4.95 20.34 9.98
N VAL A 192 3.79 20.82 9.51
CA VAL A 192 3.16 22.04 10.08
C VAL A 192 2.88 21.87 11.57
N ALA A 193 2.32 20.72 11.96
CA ALA A 193 2.08 20.42 13.38
C ALA A 193 3.39 20.45 14.21
N GLY A 194 4.45 19.81 13.70
CA GLY A 194 5.75 19.82 14.36
C GLY A 194 6.39 21.21 14.47
N VAL A 195 6.20 22.07 13.47
CA VAL A 195 6.65 23.49 13.55
C VAL A 195 5.88 24.24 14.63
N LEU A 196 4.55 24.07 14.71
CA LEU A 196 3.73 24.70 15.74
C LEU A 196 4.13 24.23 17.14
N ASP A 197 4.37 22.95 17.31
CA ASP A 197 4.85 22.38 18.58
C ASP A 197 6.21 22.98 18.97
N GLY A 198 7.15 23.04 18.03
CA GLY A 198 8.47 23.62 18.24
C GLY A 198 8.46 25.12 18.56
N CYS A 199 7.45 25.86 18.07
CA CYS A 199 7.20 27.27 18.39
C CYS A 199 6.42 27.48 19.70
N GLY A 200 6.05 26.43 20.42
CA GLY A 200 5.30 26.53 21.68
C GLY A 200 3.78 26.73 21.53
N TYR A 201 3.23 26.51 20.32
CA TYR A 201 1.78 26.62 20.05
C TYR A 201 1.04 25.28 20.15
N ALA A 202 1.50 24.39 20.99
CA ALA A 202 1.29 22.95 20.94
C ALA A 202 -0.14 22.41 21.13
N SER A 203 -1.12 23.12 21.65
CA SER A 203 -2.39 22.46 21.98
C SER A 203 -3.65 23.00 21.30
N LEU A 204 -3.74 24.29 21.06
CA LEU A 204 -4.94 24.91 20.47
C LEU A 204 -4.88 25.00 18.94
N SER A 205 -3.69 25.24 18.39
CA SER A 205 -3.46 25.39 16.96
C SER A 205 -3.44 24.07 16.20
N THR A 206 -3.03 22.97 16.85
CA THR A 206 -3.08 21.63 16.25
C THR A 206 -4.52 21.18 16.02
N ALA A 207 -5.43 21.47 16.96
CA ALA A 207 -6.85 21.15 16.80
C ALA A 207 -7.53 21.98 15.69
N ALA A 208 -7.08 23.22 15.46
CA ALA A 208 -7.60 24.10 14.41
C ALA A 208 -7.03 23.74 13.01
N ALA A 209 -5.84 23.15 12.94
CA ALA A 209 -5.21 22.71 11.67
C ALA A 209 -5.79 21.40 11.13
N PHE A 210 -6.55 20.66 11.96
CA PHE A 210 -7.18 19.39 11.57
C PHE A 210 -8.69 19.45 11.89
N PRO A 211 -9.50 20.21 11.09
CA PRO A 211 -10.95 20.14 11.24
C PRO A 211 -11.43 18.70 11.03
N ARG A 212 -12.40 18.30 11.80
CA ARG A 212 -13.01 16.96 11.75
C ARG A 212 -13.75 16.72 10.44
#